data_032e4fa31d6707c64382d664603f88b5
#
_entry.id   032e4fa31d6707c64382d664603f88b5
#
_cell.length_a   1.000
_cell.length_b   1.000
_cell.length_c   1.000
_cell.angle_alpha   90.00
_cell.angle_beta   90.00
_cell.angle_gamma   90.00
#
_symmetry.space_group_name_H-M   'P 1'
#
loop_
_entity.id
_entity.type
_entity.pdbx_description
1 polymer ?
#
loop_
_entity_poly.entity_id
_entity_poly.type
_entity_poly.pdbx_seq_one_letter_code
_entity_poly.pdbx_strand_id
1 'polypeptide(L)'
;MKISEFTFDLPQELIAQTPAQKRGDDRLLVISRETGEYRDMRMSDFPSLIEPDSVIVVNDTRVRKARVFGISETGGKVEFLFTGAVGPDRWQAMVSKSKKQKPGKGFDFFTTEGDLYCKAVIDTDVDDNDTGSSLKIVRFDRPVDEDFFLKCGHVPLPPYIKREDDFNDEKRYQTIFANECGSMASPTAGLHFTQEMVDILQAKGVEILHITLHVGMGTFLPVRTENLEDHVMHTESYHVSEEVAERINRAKAEGRRVIAIGTTSVRTLESAADRTTGLLMPGSGNTNLFIKPGFEFMIVDRMLTNFHTPESTLLVLVSAFAGKDHILAAYRHAVEQRYCFFSYGDATFLM
;
A
#
# COMPACT_ATOMS: atom_id res chain seq x y z
N MET A 1 -11.53 -6.86 -21.27
CA MET A 1 -10.04 -6.86 -21.27
C MET A 1 -9.57 -7.95 -20.34
N LYS A 2 -8.59 -8.78 -20.75
CA LYS A 2 -8.13 -9.91 -19.93
C LYS A 2 -6.95 -9.52 -19.06
N ILE A 3 -6.89 -10.04 -17.83
CA ILE A 3 -5.76 -9.82 -16.93
C ILE A 3 -4.44 -10.36 -17.51
N SER A 4 -4.50 -11.46 -18.28
CA SER A 4 -3.35 -12.06 -18.97
C SER A 4 -2.69 -11.16 -20.02
N GLU A 5 -3.36 -10.06 -20.42
CA GLU A 5 -2.75 -9.04 -21.28
C GLU A 5 -1.73 -8.15 -20.54
N PHE A 6 -1.73 -8.20 -19.21
CA PHE A 6 -0.85 -7.44 -18.30
C PHE A 6 0.17 -8.38 -17.68
N THR A 7 0.92 -9.06 -18.52
CA THR A 7 1.92 -10.04 -18.09
C THR A 7 3.29 -9.79 -18.71
N PHE A 8 4.32 -10.19 -17.99
CA PHE A 8 5.71 -10.26 -18.40
C PHE A 8 6.40 -11.35 -17.59
N ASP A 9 7.53 -11.85 -18.06
CA ASP A 9 8.30 -12.85 -17.33
C ASP A 9 9.08 -12.15 -16.20
N LEU A 10 8.79 -12.51 -14.94
CA LEU A 10 9.45 -11.97 -13.75
C LEU A 10 10.21 -13.08 -13.03
N PRO A 11 11.55 -13.13 -13.12
CA PRO A 11 12.36 -14.05 -12.35
C PRO A 11 12.18 -13.83 -10.83
N GLN A 12 12.00 -14.92 -10.08
CA GLN A 12 11.69 -14.85 -8.66
C GLN A 12 12.80 -14.19 -7.83
N GLU A 13 14.06 -14.30 -8.26
CA GLU A 13 15.21 -13.66 -7.62
C GLU A 13 15.21 -12.13 -7.71
N LEU A 14 14.39 -11.54 -8.59
CA LEU A 14 14.22 -10.08 -8.68
C LEU A 14 13.18 -9.55 -7.69
N ILE A 15 12.47 -10.41 -6.98
CA ILE A 15 11.54 -10.01 -5.93
C ILE A 15 12.33 -9.71 -4.65
N ALA A 16 12.43 -8.43 -4.30
CA ALA A 16 13.22 -7.99 -3.14
C ALA A 16 12.68 -8.59 -1.82
N GLN A 17 13.53 -9.25 -1.07
CA GLN A 17 13.21 -9.84 0.23
C GLN A 17 13.60 -8.94 1.41
N THR A 18 14.48 -7.99 1.17
CA THR A 18 14.97 -7.00 2.16
C THR A 18 15.07 -5.63 1.50
N PRO A 19 14.91 -4.54 2.26
CA PRO A 19 15.11 -3.20 1.73
C PRO A 19 16.59 -2.96 1.37
N ALA A 20 16.86 -1.99 0.51
CA ALA A 20 18.22 -1.49 0.24
C ALA A 20 18.95 -1.17 1.55
N GLN A 21 20.29 -1.27 1.58
CA GLN A 21 21.07 -1.00 2.81
C GLN A 21 20.80 0.40 3.38
N LYS A 22 20.74 1.40 2.51
CA LYS A 22 20.40 2.76 2.87
C LYS A 22 19.12 3.17 2.14
N ARG A 23 18.20 3.82 2.86
CA ARG A 23 16.99 4.39 2.27
C ARG A 23 17.36 5.45 1.24
N GLY A 24 16.74 5.40 0.07
CA GLY A 24 17.00 6.33 -1.04
C GLY A 24 18.12 5.90 -2.01
N ASP A 25 18.79 4.76 -1.77
CA ASP A 25 19.80 4.21 -2.68
C ASP A 25 19.20 3.36 -3.81
N ASP A 26 17.87 3.26 -3.86
CA ASP A 26 17.12 2.48 -4.85
C ASP A 26 17.34 3.04 -6.25
N ARG A 27 17.20 2.18 -7.26
CA ARG A 27 17.19 2.60 -8.67
C ARG A 27 15.84 3.22 -9.01
N LEU A 28 15.84 4.08 -10.03
CA LEU A 28 14.66 4.75 -10.54
C LEU A 28 14.58 4.57 -12.05
N LEU A 29 13.51 4.00 -12.56
CA LEU A 29 13.21 3.99 -13.99
C LEU A 29 12.23 5.12 -14.30
N VAL A 30 12.67 6.13 -15.03
CA VAL A 30 11.82 7.23 -15.48
C VAL A 30 11.19 6.86 -16.81
N ILE A 31 9.88 6.99 -16.93
CA ILE A 31 9.10 6.58 -18.11
C ILE A 31 8.26 7.77 -18.60
N SER A 32 8.43 8.17 -19.85
CA SER A 32 7.57 9.17 -20.49
C SER A 32 6.21 8.55 -20.85
N ARG A 33 5.13 9.16 -20.39
CA ARG A 33 3.76 8.75 -20.72
C ARG A 33 3.43 8.98 -22.20
N GLU A 34 3.99 10.04 -22.79
CA GLU A 34 3.68 10.45 -24.15
C GLU A 34 4.41 9.59 -25.17
N THR A 35 5.70 9.34 -24.97
CA THR A 35 6.55 8.69 -25.98
C THR A 35 6.86 7.24 -25.66
N GLY A 36 6.70 6.80 -24.41
CA GLY A 36 7.12 5.49 -23.94
C GLY A 36 8.64 5.35 -23.76
N GLU A 37 9.39 6.41 -23.99
CA GLU A 37 10.83 6.42 -23.73
C GLU A 37 11.11 6.25 -22.25
N TYR A 38 12.14 5.51 -21.92
CA TYR A 38 12.55 5.28 -20.52
C TYR A 38 14.06 5.48 -20.34
N ARG A 39 14.45 5.84 -19.12
CA ARG A 39 15.86 6.03 -18.75
C ARG A 39 16.13 5.57 -17.33
N ASP A 40 17.28 4.94 -17.15
CA ASP A 40 17.78 4.47 -15.87
C ASP A 40 18.38 5.64 -15.08
N MET A 41 17.95 5.77 -13.82
CA MET A 41 18.40 6.78 -12.87
C MET A 41 18.47 6.18 -11.45
N ARG A 42 18.69 7.02 -10.44
CA ARG A 42 18.61 6.68 -9.02
C ARG A 42 17.58 7.53 -8.31
N MET A 43 17.06 7.05 -7.19
CA MET A 43 16.14 7.83 -6.36
C MET A 43 16.77 9.14 -5.86
N SER A 44 18.08 9.17 -5.65
CA SER A 44 18.81 10.42 -5.34
C SER A 44 18.65 11.52 -6.42
N ASP A 45 18.36 11.13 -7.66
CA ASP A 45 18.18 12.08 -8.77
C ASP A 45 16.71 12.61 -8.83
N PHE A 46 15.77 11.95 -8.14
CA PHE A 46 14.35 12.30 -8.18
C PHE A 46 14.05 13.78 -7.92
N PRO A 47 14.68 14.47 -6.93
CA PRO A 47 14.44 15.88 -6.72
C PRO A 47 14.82 16.76 -7.93
N SER A 48 15.74 16.32 -8.79
CA SER A 48 16.13 17.06 -9.99
C SER A 48 15.09 17.02 -11.11
N LEU A 49 14.22 15.99 -11.10
CA LEU A 49 13.15 15.75 -12.07
C LEU A 49 11.88 16.54 -11.78
N ILE A 50 11.78 17.12 -10.58
CA ILE A 50 10.58 17.81 -10.12
C ILE A 50 10.72 19.31 -10.41
N GLU A 51 9.74 19.87 -11.11
CA GLU A 51 9.70 21.31 -11.36
C GLU A 51 9.47 22.09 -10.06
N PRO A 52 10.05 23.28 -9.94
CA PRO A 52 9.69 24.20 -8.85
C PRO A 52 8.17 24.38 -8.76
N ASP A 53 7.68 24.66 -7.55
CA ASP A 53 6.26 24.89 -7.27
C ASP A 53 5.31 23.73 -7.55
N SER A 54 5.82 22.55 -7.90
CA SER A 54 4.99 21.33 -7.99
C SER A 54 4.38 20.96 -6.63
N VAL A 55 3.33 20.16 -6.67
CA VAL A 55 2.71 19.57 -5.48
C VAL A 55 2.96 18.07 -5.47
N ILE A 56 3.59 17.58 -4.41
CA ILE A 56 3.76 16.14 -4.15
C ILE A 56 2.73 15.70 -3.12
N VAL A 57 1.99 14.63 -3.41
CA VAL A 57 0.98 14.07 -2.50
C VAL A 57 1.43 12.70 -2.03
N VAL A 58 1.57 12.57 -0.70
CA VAL A 58 2.01 11.34 -0.02
C VAL A 58 0.88 10.75 0.82
N ASN A 59 0.87 9.43 0.95
CA ASN A 59 0.00 8.74 1.90
C ASN A 59 0.72 8.64 3.25
N ASP A 60 0.14 9.21 4.29
CA ASP A 60 0.72 9.27 5.63
C ASP A 60 0.25 8.14 6.56
N THR A 61 -0.40 7.12 6.01
CA THR A 61 -0.83 5.98 6.81
C THR A 61 0.36 5.27 7.45
N ARG A 62 0.17 4.84 8.70
CA ARG A 62 1.13 4.06 9.49
C ARG A 62 0.67 2.61 9.61
N VAL A 63 1.59 1.68 9.34
CA VAL A 63 1.33 0.24 9.48
C VAL A 63 1.19 -0.12 10.95
N ARG A 64 0.08 -0.78 11.29
CA ARG A 64 -0.14 -1.41 12.60
C ARG A 64 0.59 -2.73 12.65
N LYS A 65 1.17 -3.10 13.81
CA LYS A 65 1.70 -4.44 14.05
C LYS A 65 0.58 -5.48 14.18
N ALA A 66 -0.25 -5.56 13.17
CA ALA A 66 -1.53 -6.30 13.19
C ALA A 66 -1.37 -7.84 13.15
N ARG A 67 -0.16 -8.34 12.92
CA ARG A 67 0.16 -9.78 12.91
C ARG A 67 0.53 -10.22 14.32
N VAL A 68 -0.33 -11.03 14.95
CA VAL A 68 -0.13 -11.47 16.33
C VAL A 68 -0.23 -13.00 16.40
N PHE A 69 0.56 -13.62 17.28
CA PHE A 69 0.53 -15.05 17.49
C PHE A 69 -0.18 -15.41 18.78
N GLY A 70 -1.26 -16.21 18.66
CA GLY A 70 -1.95 -16.80 19.80
C GLY A 70 -1.51 -18.24 20.03
N ILE A 71 -1.42 -18.65 21.29
CA ILE A 71 -1.15 -20.03 21.69
C ILE A 71 -2.49 -20.68 22.08
N SER A 72 -2.86 -21.75 21.39
CA SER A 72 -4.07 -22.48 21.71
C SER A 72 -3.91 -23.29 23.00
N GLU A 73 -5.03 -23.72 23.61
CA GLU A 73 -5.05 -24.58 24.81
C GLU A 73 -4.21 -25.86 24.67
N THR A 74 -4.00 -26.32 23.43
CA THR A 74 -3.15 -27.49 23.12
C THR A 74 -1.69 -27.14 22.85
N GLY A 75 -1.27 -25.90 23.08
CA GLY A 75 0.09 -25.39 22.87
C GLY A 75 0.43 -25.05 21.42
N GLY A 76 -0.52 -25.14 20.49
CA GLY A 76 -0.28 -24.84 19.08
C GLY A 76 -0.21 -23.32 18.81
N LYS A 77 0.85 -22.84 18.16
CA LYS A 77 0.98 -21.44 17.68
C LYS A 77 0.07 -21.21 16.46
N VAL A 78 -0.75 -20.19 16.54
CA VAL A 78 -1.71 -19.76 15.49
C VAL A 78 -1.50 -18.28 15.19
N GLU A 79 -1.37 -17.97 13.92
CA GLU A 79 -1.24 -16.59 13.46
C GLU A 79 -2.60 -15.94 13.26
N PHE A 80 -2.75 -14.74 13.79
CA PHE A 80 -3.87 -13.83 13.62
C PHE A 80 -3.38 -12.57 12.92
N LEU A 81 -4.08 -12.16 11.88
CA LEU A 81 -3.90 -10.87 11.24
C LEU A 81 -5.17 -10.06 11.48
N PHE A 82 -5.10 -9.14 12.42
CA PHE A 82 -6.24 -8.32 12.83
C PHE A 82 -6.52 -7.21 11.82
N THR A 83 -7.77 -7.15 11.32
CA THR A 83 -8.15 -6.25 10.23
C THR A 83 -8.92 -5.01 10.71
N GLY A 84 -9.66 -5.12 11.81
CA GLY A 84 -10.45 -4.00 12.33
C GLY A 84 -11.15 -4.32 13.64
N ALA A 85 -11.40 -3.27 14.44
CA ALA A 85 -12.21 -3.37 15.63
C ALA A 85 -13.69 -3.42 15.26
N VAL A 86 -14.44 -4.31 15.90
CA VAL A 86 -15.92 -4.37 15.84
C VAL A 86 -16.57 -4.08 17.18
N GLY A 87 -15.76 -3.79 18.19
CA GLY A 87 -16.13 -3.42 19.54
C GLY A 87 -14.88 -3.22 20.40
N PRO A 88 -15.02 -2.77 21.65
CA PRO A 88 -13.88 -2.51 22.51
C PRO A 88 -13.06 -3.77 22.85
N ASP A 89 -13.71 -4.93 22.90
CA ASP A 89 -13.12 -6.23 23.19
C ASP A 89 -13.22 -7.21 22.01
N ARG A 90 -13.63 -6.75 20.82
CA ARG A 90 -13.87 -7.60 19.65
C ARG A 90 -13.19 -7.06 18.43
N TRP A 91 -12.44 -7.94 17.77
CA TRP A 91 -11.70 -7.62 16.57
C TRP A 91 -11.94 -8.67 15.50
N GLN A 92 -12.01 -8.18 14.27
CA GLN A 92 -12.00 -9.02 13.07
C GLN A 92 -10.57 -9.43 12.75
N ALA A 93 -10.35 -10.70 12.39
CA ALA A 93 -9.05 -11.21 12.04
C ALA A 93 -9.11 -12.29 10.95
N MET A 94 -8.11 -12.32 10.09
CA MET A 94 -7.74 -13.51 9.34
C MET A 94 -6.94 -14.42 10.24
N VAL A 95 -7.25 -15.72 10.24
CA VAL A 95 -6.61 -16.68 11.14
C VAL A 95 -6.00 -17.83 10.34
N SER A 96 -4.73 -18.13 10.60
CA SER A 96 -4.05 -19.23 9.94
C SER A 96 -4.75 -20.56 10.23
N LYS A 97 -4.80 -21.46 9.22
CA LYS A 97 -5.53 -22.73 9.32
C LYS A 97 -6.99 -22.54 9.76
N SER A 98 -7.68 -21.52 9.24
CA SER A 98 -9.02 -21.03 9.63
C SER A 98 -10.04 -22.16 9.83
N LYS A 99 -10.08 -23.18 8.97
CA LYS A 99 -10.98 -24.33 9.07
C LYS A 99 -10.85 -25.11 10.38
N LYS A 100 -9.70 -25.05 11.08
CA LYS A 100 -9.43 -25.69 12.37
C LYS A 100 -9.72 -24.79 13.56
N GLN A 101 -9.92 -23.50 13.32
CA GLN A 101 -10.16 -22.50 14.36
C GLN A 101 -11.67 -22.22 14.44
N LYS A 102 -12.40 -23.04 15.21
CA LYS A 102 -13.86 -22.98 15.34
C LYS A 102 -14.28 -22.02 16.46
N PRO A 103 -15.51 -21.46 16.42
CA PRO A 103 -16.08 -20.71 17.53
C PRO A 103 -15.96 -21.46 18.85
N GLY A 104 -15.67 -20.72 19.94
CA GLY A 104 -15.42 -21.24 21.28
C GLY A 104 -13.98 -21.65 21.56
N LYS A 105 -13.10 -21.72 20.57
CA LYS A 105 -11.69 -22.07 20.77
C LYS A 105 -10.92 -20.91 21.40
N GLY A 106 -10.21 -21.21 22.50
CA GLY A 106 -9.43 -20.25 23.28
C GLY A 106 -7.98 -20.12 22.83
N PHE A 107 -7.40 -18.93 23.10
CA PHE A 107 -6.03 -18.56 22.82
C PHE A 107 -5.47 -17.63 23.88
N ASP A 108 -4.23 -17.84 24.25
CA ASP A 108 -3.42 -16.94 25.07
C ASP A 108 -2.52 -16.10 24.17
N PHE A 109 -2.50 -14.76 24.38
CA PHE A 109 -1.64 -13.83 23.67
C PHE A 109 -0.57 -13.32 24.61
N PHE A 110 0.67 -13.36 24.13
CA PHE A 110 1.86 -13.00 24.88
C PHE A 110 2.52 -11.77 24.28
N THR A 111 3.17 -10.99 25.12
CA THR A 111 4.06 -9.92 24.66
C THR A 111 5.27 -10.51 23.94
N THR A 112 5.97 -9.68 23.18
CA THR A 112 7.26 -10.08 22.55
C THR A 112 8.35 -10.46 23.56
N GLU A 113 8.19 -10.06 24.83
CA GLU A 113 9.06 -10.41 25.95
C GLU A 113 8.67 -11.74 26.61
N GLY A 114 7.47 -12.30 26.27
CA GLY A 114 7.01 -13.60 26.75
C GLY A 114 6.00 -13.55 27.89
N ASP A 115 5.55 -12.38 28.33
CA ASP A 115 4.54 -12.24 29.37
C ASP A 115 3.12 -12.41 28.80
N LEU A 116 2.24 -13.08 29.54
CA LEU A 116 0.84 -13.19 29.17
C LEU A 116 0.17 -11.82 29.20
N TYR A 117 -0.30 -11.34 28.05
CA TYR A 117 -0.99 -10.06 27.92
C TYR A 117 -2.50 -10.19 28.13
N CYS A 118 -3.15 -11.08 27.38
CA CYS A 118 -4.60 -11.32 27.46
C CYS A 118 -4.98 -12.68 26.90
N LYS A 119 -6.24 -13.06 27.14
CA LYS A 119 -6.86 -14.24 26.55
C LYS A 119 -7.96 -13.84 25.60
N ALA A 120 -8.21 -14.68 24.60
CA ALA A 120 -9.35 -14.48 23.72
C ALA A 120 -9.94 -15.80 23.24
N VAL A 121 -11.13 -15.71 22.68
CA VAL A 121 -11.83 -16.83 22.04
C VAL A 121 -12.28 -16.43 20.64
N ILE A 122 -12.35 -17.39 19.74
CA ILE A 122 -13.08 -17.21 18.48
C ILE A 122 -14.56 -17.10 18.84
N ASP A 123 -15.16 -15.93 18.55
CA ASP A 123 -16.58 -15.68 18.88
C ASP A 123 -17.48 -16.22 17.77
N THR A 124 -17.20 -15.83 16.51
CA THR A 124 -18.00 -16.25 15.35
C THR A 124 -17.16 -16.25 14.08
N ASP A 125 -17.63 -16.98 13.10
CA ASP A 125 -17.13 -16.90 11.71
C ASP A 125 -17.86 -15.77 10.99
N VAL A 126 -17.15 -15.05 10.13
CA VAL A 126 -17.71 -14.04 9.23
C VAL A 126 -17.33 -14.43 7.83
N ASP A 127 -18.32 -14.63 6.97
CA ASP A 127 -18.09 -14.82 5.56
C ASP A 127 -17.76 -13.44 4.95
N ASP A 128 -16.53 -13.29 4.50
CA ASP A 128 -16.14 -12.13 3.72
C ASP A 128 -16.44 -12.42 2.24
N ASN A 129 -17.56 -11.89 1.78
CA ASN A 129 -18.00 -12.07 0.39
C ASN A 129 -17.03 -11.41 -0.62
N ASP A 130 -16.25 -10.41 -0.19
CA ASP A 130 -15.34 -9.67 -1.06
C ASP A 130 -14.02 -10.43 -1.27
N THR A 131 -13.48 -11.07 -0.25
CA THR A 131 -12.19 -11.78 -0.34
C THR A 131 -12.32 -13.28 -0.59
N GLY A 132 -13.51 -13.84 -0.34
CA GLY A 132 -13.71 -15.30 -0.24
C GLY A 132 -12.90 -15.91 0.90
N SER A 133 -12.43 -15.08 1.85
CA SER A 133 -11.67 -15.47 3.03
C SER A 133 -12.60 -15.61 4.22
N SER A 134 -12.45 -16.68 5.00
CA SER A 134 -13.17 -16.82 6.27
C SER A 134 -12.50 -15.95 7.32
N LEU A 135 -13.09 -14.80 7.60
CA LEU A 135 -12.70 -13.95 8.71
C LEU A 135 -13.29 -14.50 10.02
N LYS A 136 -12.68 -14.14 11.13
CA LYS A 136 -13.14 -14.50 12.47
C LYS A 136 -13.35 -13.25 13.29
N ILE A 137 -14.40 -13.24 14.13
CA ILE A 137 -14.46 -12.30 15.24
C ILE A 137 -13.75 -12.95 16.42
N VAL A 138 -12.75 -12.25 16.93
CA VAL A 138 -11.98 -12.64 18.12
C VAL A 138 -12.44 -11.76 19.27
N ARG A 139 -12.96 -12.38 20.34
CA ARG A 139 -13.38 -11.68 21.55
C ARG A 139 -12.35 -11.90 22.65
N PHE A 140 -11.84 -10.79 23.17
CA PHE A 140 -10.83 -10.73 24.22
C PHE A 140 -11.47 -10.70 25.61
N ASP A 141 -10.72 -11.09 26.64
CA ASP A 141 -11.11 -11.02 28.06
C ASP A 141 -11.08 -9.59 28.63
N ARG A 142 -10.62 -8.62 27.85
CA ARG A 142 -10.54 -7.18 28.15
C ARG A 142 -10.64 -6.33 26.88
N PRO A 143 -10.88 -5.02 26.97
CA PRO A 143 -10.71 -4.10 25.85
C PRO A 143 -9.28 -4.15 25.32
N VAL A 144 -9.14 -4.07 23.98
CA VAL A 144 -7.88 -4.13 23.26
C VAL A 144 -7.76 -2.91 22.34
N ASP A 145 -6.65 -2.21 22.45
CA ASP A 145 -6.29 -1.00 21.71
C ASP A 145 -4.90 -1.13 21.04
N GLU A 146 -4.32 -0.02 20.65
CA GLU A 146 -3.00 0.01 20.03
C GLU A 146 -1.87 -0.54 20.92
N ASP A 147 -2.00 -0.48 22.26
CA ASP A 147 -1.01 -1.02 23.19
C ASP A 147 -0.83 -2.53 23.05
N PHE A 148 -1.92 -3.26 22.78
CA PHE A 148 -1.87 -4.68 22.46
C PHE A 148 -1.01 -4.96 21.22
N PHE A 149 -1.23 -4.21 20.15
CA PHE A 149 -0.47 -4.39 18.91
C PHE A 149 1.00 -3.97 19.07
N LEU A 150 1.29 -2.95 19.85
CA LEU A 150 2.66 -2.54 20.13
C LEU A 150 3.44 -3.60 20.91
N LYS A 151 2.78 -4.26 21.90
CA LYS A 151 3.43 -5.22 22.81
C LYS A 151 3.44 -6.66 22.29
N CYS A 152 2.40 -7.07 21.58
CA CYS A 152 2.21 -8.47 21.17
C CYS A 152 2.38 -8.67 19.65
N GLY A 153 2.39 -7.58 18.89
CA GLY A 153 2.28 -7.62 17.44
C GLY A 153 3.61 -7.58 16.70
N HIS A 154 3.55 -8.07 15.49
CA HIS A 154 4.61 -8.11 14.49
C HIS A 154 4.19 -7.31 13.26
N VAL A 155 5.18 -6.87 12.47
CA VAL A 155 4.93 -6.19 11.20
C VAL A 155 4.29 -7.17 10.22
N PRO A 156 3.12 -6.84 9.64
CA PRO A 156 2.46 -7.71 8.66
C PRO A 156 3.14 -7.60 7.30
N LEU A 157 4.30 -8.25 7.16
CA LEU A 157 5.00 -8.27 5.87
C LEU A 157 4.15 -8.97 4.81
N PRO A 158 4.19 -8.50 3.55
CA PRO A 158 3.47 -9.11 2.44
C PRO A 158 3.89 -10.58 2.19
N PRO A 159 3.01 -11.42 1.63
CA PRO A 159 3.25 -12.87 1.50
C PRO A 159 4.37 -13.26 0.53
N TYR A 160 4.83 -12.34 -0.33
CA TYR A 160 5.98 -12.56 -1.21
C TYR A 160 7.33 -12.35 -0.50
N ILE A 161 7.35 -11.74 0.70
CA ILE A 161 8.51 -11.71 1.59
C ILE A 161 8.47 -13.01 2.41
N LYS A 162 9.35 -13.95 2.07
CA LYS A 162 9.33 -15.31 2.60
C LYS A 162 10.21 -15.50 3.84
N ARG A 163 10.25 -14.50 4.70
CA ARG A 163 10.94 -14.52 5.99
C ARG A 163 10.04 -13.97 7.09
N GLU A 164 10.39 -14.25 8.33
CA GLU A 164 9.79 -13.54 9.46
C GLU A 164 10.24 -12.09 9.48
N ASP A 165 9.42 -11.21 10.08
CA ASP A 165 9.80 -9.84 10.33
C ASP A 165 10.92 -9.76 11.38
N ASP A 166 11.76 -8.75 11.26
CA ASP A 166 12.82 -8.46 12.19
C ASP A 166 12.72 -7.01 12.72
N PHE A 167 13.59 -6.66 13.68
CA PHE A 167 13.59 -5.32 14.26
C PHE A 167 13.80 -4.19 13.23
N ASN A 168 14.46 -4.47 12.11
CA ASN A 168 14.64 -3.47 11.05
C ASN A 168 13.33 -3.19 10.32
N ASP A 169 12.45 -4.21 10.15
CA ASP A 169 11.18 -4.02 9.45
C ASP A 169 10.27 -3.04 10.18
N GLU A 170 10.34 -2.94 11.50
CA GLU A 170 9.57 -1.95 12.27
C GLU A 170 9.84 -0.52 11.80
N LYS A 171 11.07 -0.24 11.38
CA LYS A 171 11.51 1.08 10.88
C LYS A 171 11.48 1.16 9.35
N ARG A 172 11.87 0.06 8.68
CA ARG A 172 12.08 0.06 7.23
C ARG A 172 10.78 -0.16 6.45
N TYR A 173 9.76 -0.82 7.05
CA TYR A 173 8.44 -0.98 6.47
C TYR A 173 7.47 0.15 6.86
N GLN A 174 8.00 1.29 7.29
CA GLN A 174 7.30 2.55 7.53
C GLN A 174 7.92 3.66 6.69
N THR A 175 7.06 4.52 6.11
CA THR A 175 7.54 5.72 5.43
C THR A 175 7.98 6.78 6.44
N ILE A 176 8.77 7.76 6.00
CA ILE A 176 9.09 8.94 6.84
C ILE A 176 7.86 9.84 7.07
N PHE A 177 6.79 9.63 6.32
CA PHE A 177 5.52 10.37 6.39
C PHE A 177 4.50 9.72 7.33
N ALA A 178 4.78 8.51 7.85
CA ALA A 178 3.82 7.70 8.61
C ALA A 178 3.34 8.41 9.89
N ASN A 179 2.05 8.71 9.95
CA ASN A 179 1.37 9.42 11.04
C ASN A 179 0.10 8.68 11.49
N GLU A 180 -0.88 8.49 10.60
CA GLU A 180 -2.21 7.96 10.89
C GLU A 180 -2.21 6.43 10.97
N CYS A 181 -2.36 5.87 12.19
CA CYS A 181 -2.30 4.42 12.40
C CYS A 181 -3.59 3.73 11.93
N GLY A 182 -3.44 2.57 11.26
CA GLY A 182 -4.60 1.77 10.83
C GLY A 182 -4.36 0.88 9.63
N SER A 183 -3.25 1.05 8.94
CA SER A 183 -2.94 0.29 7.73
C SER A 183 -2.37 -1.10 8.03
N MET A 184 -2.68 -2.05 7.18
CA MET A 184 -2.10 -3.40 7.19
C MET A 184 -0.87 -3.51 6.30
N ALA A 185 -0.63 -2.51 5.44
CA ALA A 185 0.54 -2.46 4.58
C ALA A 185 1.06 -1.03 4.44
N SER A 186 2.36 -0.90 4.22
CA SER A 186 2.99 0.40 3.96
C SER A 186 2.64 0.92 2.56
N PRO A 187 2.44 2.23 2.37
CA PRO A 187 2.41 2.87 1.06
C PRO A 187 3.84 2.91 0.49
N THR A 188 4.25 1.79 -0.12
CA THR A 188 5.65 1.42 -0.32
C THR A 188 6.47 2.38 -1.16
N ALA A 189 5.84 3.14 -2.07
CA ALA A 189 6.53 4.20 -2.83
C ALA A 189 7.12 5.30 -1.91
N GLY A 190 6.52 5.54 -0.76
CA GLY A 190 7.04 6.46 0.26
C GLY A 190 8.28 5.95 0.98
N LEU A 191 8.59 4.64 0.90
CA LEU A 191 9.77 4.05 1.52
C LEU A 191 11.08 4.53 0.88
N HIS A 192 11.03 5.00 -0.36
CA HIS A 192 12.18 5.53 -1.07
C HIS A 192 12.64 6.92 -0.59
N PHE A 193 11.75 7.65 0.10
CA PHE A 193 12.05 9.02 0.53
C PHE A 193 12.94 9.05 1.78
N THR A 194 13.88 9.98 1.75
CA THR A 194 14.67 10.39 2.91
C THR A 194 14.30 11.81 3.31
N GLN A 195 14.59 12.21 4.55
CA GLN A 195 14.38 13.59 4.99
C GLN A 195 15.19 14.58 4.13
N GLU A 196 16.40 14.22 3.75
CA GLU A 196 17.24 15.03 2.85
C GLU A 196 16.56 15.30 1.50
N MET A 197 15.91 14.30 0.89
CA MET A 197 15.15 14.51 -0.36
C MET A 197 13.98 15.47 -0.14
N VAL A 198 13.27 15.34 0.97
CA VAL A 198 12.18 16.25 1.35
C VAL A 198 12.68 17.67 1.48
N ASP A 199 13.78 17.87 2.19
CA ASP A 199 14.37 19.20 2.41
C ASP A 199 14.81 19.85 1.09
N ILE A 200 15.41 19.08 0.17
CA ILE A 200 15.77 19.55 -1.17
C ILE A 200 14.53 19.97 -1.99
N LEU A 201 13.46 19.16 -1.96
CA LEU A 201 12.22 19.47 -2.68
C LEU A 201 11.56 20.72 -2.12
N GLN A 202 11.46 20.85 -0.79
CA GLN A 202 10.90 22.04 -0.14
C GLN A 202 11.72 23.29 -0.43
N ALA A 203 13.05 23.20 -0.47
CA ALA A 203 13.93 24.31 -0.84
C ALA A 203 13.72 24.78 -2.30
N LYS A 204 13.15 23.93 -3.17
CA LYS A 204 12.75 24.27 -4.55
C LYS A 204 11.34 24.87 -4.62
N GLY A 205 10.63 25.07 -3.51
CA GLY A 205 9.25 25.53 -3.47
C GLY A 205 8.21 24.42 -3.68
N VAL A 206 8.61 23.14 -3.71
CA VAL A 206 7.69 22.02 -3.85
C VAL A 206 6.89 21.85 -2.57
N GLU A 207 5.57 21.82 -2.69
CA GLU A 207 4.67 21.55 -1.59
C GLU A 207 4.50 20.03 -1.40
N ILE A 208 4.65 19.54 -0.14
CA ILE A 208 4.39 18.15 0.20
C ILE A 208 3.10 18.10 1.03
N LEU A 209 2.07 17.48 0.47
CA LEU A 209 0.74 17.37 1.06
C LEU A 209 0.46 15.93 1.46
N HIS A 210 -0.26 15.76 2.56
CA HIS A 210 -0.54 14.48 3.17
C HIS A 210 -2.01 14.11 3.00
N ILE A 211 -2.25 12.92 2.52
CA ILE A 211 -3.57 12.26 2.53
C ILE A 211 -3.45 10.95 3.27
N THR A 212 -4.57 10.43 3.76
CA THR A 212 -4.59 9.11 4.39
C THR A 212 -5.38 8.14 3.53
N LEU A 213 -4.82 6.95 3.28
CA LEU A 213 -5.56 5.78 2.84
C LEU A 213 -5.02 4.57 3.59
N HIS A 214 -5.89 3.90 4.34
CA HIS A 214 -5.52 2.68 5.04
C HIS A 214 -5.57 1.49 4.09
N VAL A 215 -4.39 0.96 3.77
CA VAL A 215 -4.23 -0.17 2.86
C VAL A 215 -4.75 -1.44 3.53
N GLY A 216 -5.74 -2.06 2.89
CA GLY A 216 -6.29 -3.34 3.31
C GLY A 216 -5.51 -4.55 2.78
N MET A 217 -5.92 -5.74 3.21
CA MET A 217 -5.32 -7.02 2.78
C MET A 217 -5.47 -7.29 1.29
N GLY A 218 -6.53 -6.75 0.68
CA GLY A 218 -6.83 -6.99 -0.73
C GLY A 218 -5.74 -6.58 -1.71
N THR A 219 -4.91 -5.61 -1.32
CA THR A 219 -3.80 -5.12 -2.15
C THR A 219 -2.75 -6.20 -2.49
N PHE A 220 -2.65 -7.26 -1.68
CA PHE A 220 -1.71 -8.36 -1.91
C PHE A 220 -2.36 -9.62 -2.48
N LEU A 221 -3.67 -9.62 -2.67
CA LEU A 221 -4.35 -10.77 -3.24
C LEU A 221 -4.24 -10.75 -4.77
N PRO A 222 -3.95 -11.91 -5.38
CA PRO A 222 -3.93 -12.01 -6.84
C PRO A 222 -5.33 -11.82 -7.42
N VAL A 223 -5.41 -11.22 -8.59
CA VAL A 223 -6.65 -11.17 -9.37
C VAL A 223 -7.03 -12.61 -9.75
N ARG A 224 -8.26 -13.01 -9.42
CA ARG A 224 -8.75 -14.37 -9.66
C ARG A 224 -9.68 -14.49 -10.86
N THR A 225 -10.11 -13.36 -11.41
CA THR A 225 -11.01 -13.28 -12.57
C THR A 225 -10.20 -13.22 -13.85
N GLU A 226 -10.70 -13.83 -14.93
CA GLU A 226 -10.07 -13.76 -16.24
C GLU A 226 -10.23 -12.38 -16.86
N ASN A 227 -11.42 -11.78 -16.72
CA ASN A 227 -11.72 -10.47 -17.25
C ASN A 227 -11.61 -9.41 -16.16
N LEU A 228 -11.03 -8.26 -16.50
CA LEU A 228 -10.91 -7.12 -15.57
C LEU A 228 -12.26 -6.54 -15.14
N GLU A 229 -13.28 -6.67 -16.01
CA GLU A 229 -14.64 -6.20 -15.77
C GLU A 229 -15.31 -6.94 -14.61
N ASP A 230 -14.94 -8.22 -14.39
CA ASP A 230 -15.50 -9.09 -13.36
C ASP A 230 -14.77 -8.97 -12.01
N HIS A 231 -13.64 -8.21 -11.97
CA HIS A 231 -12.86 -8.03 -10.75
C HIS A 231 -13.50 -7.01 -9.83
N VAL A 232 -13.72 -7.39 -8.58
CA VAL A 232 -14.20 -6.51 -7.52
C VAL A 232 -13.01 -6.09 -6.63
N MET A 233 -12.75 -4.78 -6.60
CA MET A 233 -11.72 -4.21 -5.72
C MET A 233 -12.19 -4.21 -4.27
N HIS A 234 -11.27 -4.52 -3.37
CA HIS A 234 -11.53 -4.36 -1.93
C HIS A 234 -11.72 -2.88 -1.58
N THR A 235 -12.62 -2.67 -0.64
CA THR A 235 -12.91 -1.33 -0.13
C THR A 235 -11.82 -0.90 0.86
N GLU A 236 -11.28 0.30 0.65
CA GLU A 236 -10.28 0.93 1.52
C GLU A 236 -10.78 2.32 1.94
N SER A 237 -10.59 2.66 3.21
CA SER A 237 -10.97 3.97 3.73
C SER A 237 -9.91 5.01 3.46
N TYR A 238 -10.33 6.22 3.10
CA TYR A 238 -9.44 7.35 2.87
C TYR A 238 -9.93 8.62 3.54
N HIS A 239 -9.02 9.58 3.68
CA HIS A 239 -9.30 10.92 4.15
C HIS A 239 -8.47 11.96 3.38
N VAL A 240 -9.13 13.06 2.99
CA VAL A 240 -8.53 14.27 2.40
C VAL A 240 -9.01 15.47 3.22
N SER A 241 -8.10 16.24 3.82
CA SER A 241 -8.48 17.43 4.58
C SER A 241 -8.92 18.59 3.65
N GLU A 242 -9.68 19.54 4.20
CA GLU A 242 -10.08 20.76 3.48
C GLU A 242 -8.86 21.52 2.97
N GLU A 243 -7.85 21.73 3.82
CA GLU A 243 -6.62 22.41 3.44
C GLU A 243 -5.92 21.73 2.24
N VAL A 244 -5.80 20.41 2.25
CA VAL A 244 -5.16 19.64 1.17
C VAL A 244 -5.95 19.77 -0.13
N ALA A 245 -7.28 19.65 -0.06
CA ALA A 245 -8.15 19.80 -1.23
C ALA A 245 -8.04 21.21 -1.85
N GLU A 246 -8.10 22.26 -1.03
CA GLU A 246 -7.95 23.64 -1.49
C GLU A 246 -6.59 23.90 -2.15
N ARG A 247 -5.49 23.39 -1.55
CA ARG A 247 -4.13 23.57 -2.07
C ARG A 247 -3.93 22.86 -3.40
N ILE A 248 -4.44 21.62 -3.54
CA ILE A 248 -4.38 20.87 -4.80
C ILE A 248 -5.22 21.54 -5.88
N ASN A 249 -6.45 21.96 -5.56
CA ASN A 249 -7.33 22.66 -6.51
C ASN A 249 -6.71 23.97 -7.00
N ARG A 250 -6.08 24.73 -6.09
CA ARG A 250 -5.35 25.95 -6.46
C ARG A 250 -4.16 25.63 -7.37
N ALA A 251 -3.37 24.61 -7.03
CA ALA A 251 -2.24 24.20 -7.86
C ALA A 251 -2.68 23.81 -9.27
N LYS A 252 -3.76 23.05 -9.41
CA LYS A 252 -4.34 22.71 -10.72
C LYS A 252 -4.79 23.94 -11.49
N ALA A 253 -5.47 24.90 -10.85
CA ALA A 253 -5.90 26.15 -11.48
C ALA A 253 -4.70 27.02 -11.94
N GLU A 254 -3.59 26.96 -11.25
CA GLU A 254 -2.33 27.63 -11.57
C GLU A 254 -1.48 26.87 -12.61
N GLY A 255 -1.90 25.69 -13.07
CA GLY A 255 -1.18 24.84 -14.01
C GLY A 255 0.05 24.13 -13.41
N ARG A 256 0.14 24.09 -12.08
CA ARG A 256 1.19 23.39 -11.34
C ARG A 256 0.96 21.88 -11.38
N ARG A 257 2.04 21.11 -11.42
CA ARG A 257 1.96 19.65 -11.50
C ARG A 257 1.62 19.02 -10.16
N VAL A 258 0.66 18.10 -10.16
CA VAL A 258 0.31 17.24 -9.02
C VAL A 258 0.93 15.86 -9.22
N ILE A 259 1.82 15.50 -8.31
CA ILE A 259 2.64 14.28 -8.36
C ILE A 259 2.23 13.36 -7.22
N ALA A 260 1.64 12.22 -7.55
CA ALA A 260 1.23 11.25 -6.55
C ALA A 260 2.37 10.27 -6.20
N ILE A 261 2.61 10.07 -4.92
CA ILE A 261 3.56 9.07 -4.42
C ILE A 261 2.81 7.81 -4.03
N GLY A 262 2.92 6.79 -4.89
CA GLY A 262 2.25 5.51 -4.76
C GLY A 262 0.85 5.45 -5.38
N THR A 263 0.47 4.25 -5.75
CA THR A 263 -0.86 3.95 -6.30
C THR A 263 -1.99 4.24 -5.32
N THR A 264 -1.71 4.18 -4.01
CA THR A 264 -2.66 4.56 -2.96
C THR A 264 -3.00 6.05 -3.01
N SER A 265 -2.01 6.92 -3.20
CA SER A 265 -2.23 8.36 -3.39
C SER A 265 -3.03 8.65 -4.66
N VAL A 266 -2.71 7.96 -5.77
CA VAL A 266 -3.49 8.07 -7.01
C VAL A 266 -4.94 7.68 -6.77
N ARG A 267 -5.20 6.51 -6.15
CA ARG A 267 -6.56 6.04 -5.90
C ARG A 267 -7.35 6.97 -5.00
N THR A 268 -6.72 7.53 -3.97
CA THR A 268 -7.37 8.52 -3.10
C THR A 268 -7.77 9.77 -3.86
N LEU A 269 -6.81 10.38 -4.56
CA LEU A 269 -7.04 11.63 -5.31
C LEU A 269 -8.11 11.46 -6.38
N GLU A 270 -8.04 10.38 -7.16
CA GLU A 270 -9.00 10.12 -8.23
C GLU A 270 -10.37 9.66 -7.70
N SER A 271 -10.46 9.06 -6.50
CA SER A 271 -11.73 8.71 -5.85
C SER A 271 -12.42 9.93 -5.25
N ALA A 272 -11.66 10.87 -4.72
CA ALA A 272 -12.17 12.10 -4.11
C ALA A 272 -12.44 13.22 -5.16
N ALA A 273 -12.07 13.01 -6.42
CA ALA A 273 -12.33 13.96 -7.49
C ALA A 273 -13.81 13.99 -7.88
N ASP A 274 -14.40 15.16 -7.89
CA ASP A 274 -15.72 15.38 -8.50
C ASP A 274 -15.59 15.39 -10.03
N ARG A 275 -16.16 14.38 -10.66
CA ARG A 275 -16.11 14.18 -12.12
C ARG A 275 -16.82 15.27 -12.92
N THR A 276 -17.69 16.07 -12.30
CA THR A 276 -18.41 17.14 -12.95
C THR A 276 -17.63 18.46 -12.97
N THR A 277 -17.00 18.77 -11.82
CA THR A 277 -16.28 20.04 -11.65
C THR A 277 -14.79 19.94 -11.88
N GLY A 278 -14.22 18.72 -11.82
CA GLY A 278 -12.78 18.48 -11.88
C GLY A 278 -12.05 18.83 -10.59
N LEU A 279 -12.77 19.13 -9.52
CA LEU A 279 -12.18 19.53 -8.25
C LEU A 279 -12.00 18.33 -7.33
N LEU A 280 -10.93 18.37 -6.54
CA LEU A 280 -10.73 17.46 -5.42
C LEU A 280 -11.63 17.86 -4.26
N MET A 281 -12.45 16.93 -3.78
CA MET A 281 -13.37 17.16 -2.68
C MET A 281 -12.75 16.71 -1.34
N PRO A 282 -12.86 17.53 -0.28
CA PRO A 282 -12.40 17.13 1.04
C PRO A 282 -13.37 16.13 1.68
N GLY A 283 -12.88 15.39 2.67
CA GLY A 283 -13.70 14.50 3.49
C GLY A 283 -13.10 13.12 3.65
N SER A 284 -13.80 12.30 4.42
CA SER A 284 -13.53 10.87 4.57
C SER A 284 -14.46 10.07 3.67
N GLY A 285 -13.94 9.00 3.09
CA GLY A 285 -14.72 8.13 2.21
C GLY A 285 -14.14 6.72 2.16
N ASN A 286 -14.83 5.90 1.39
CA ASN A 286 -14.36 4.56 1.05
C ASN A 286 -14.16 4.47 -0.45
N THR A 287 -13.10 3.80 -0.89
CA THR A 287 -12.82 3.59 -2.30
C THR A 287 -12.67 2.12 -2.64
N ASN A 288 -13.34 1.70 -3.68
CA ASN A 288 -13.10 0.45 -4.40
C ASN A 288 -12.73 0.74 -5.86
N LEU A 289 -12.19 1.92 -6.13
CA LEU A 289 -11.84 2.38 -7.47
C LEU A 289 -10.84 1.42 -8.12
N PHE A 290 -11.23 0.83 -9.23
CA PHE A 290 -10.38 0.04 -10.10
C PHE A 290 -10.01 0.86 -11.34
N ILE A 291 -8.78 1.38 -11.34
CA ILE A 291 -8.24 2.15 -12.47
C ILE A 291 -7.72 1.18 -13.53
N LYS A 292 -8.29 1.23 -14.72
CA LYS A 292 -7.93 0.39 -15.87
C LYS A 292 -7.83 1.24 -17.15
N PRO A 293 -7.20 0.75 -18.23
CA PRO A 293 -7.09 1.50 -19.49
C PRO A 293 -8.41 2.08 -19.96
N GLY A 294 -8.38 3.36 -20.34
CA GLY A 294 -9.55 4.19 -20.62
C GLY A 294 -10.03 5.05 -19.47
N PHE A 295 -9.39 4.94 -18.28
CA PHE A 295 -9.68 5.83 -17.16
C PHE A 295 -9.09 7.23 -17.42
N GLU A 296 -9.90 8.27 -17.16
CA GLU A 296 -9.49 9.66 -17.28
C GLU A 296 -9.02 10.19 -15.93
N PHE A 297 -7.72 10.51 -15.83
CA PHE A 297 -7.13 11.10 -14.63
C PHE A 297 -7.43 12.59 -14.59
N MET A 298 -8.00 13.06 -13.47
CA MET A 298 -8.41 14.46 -13.31
C MET A 298 -7.43 15.26 -12.46
N ILE A 299 -6.90 14.61 -11.43
CA ILE A 299 -6.06 15.28 -10.41
C ILE A 299 -4.57 15.00 -10.67
N VAL A 300 -4.22 13.73 -10.92
CA VAL A 300 -2.83 13.28 -10.94
C VAL A 300 -2.19 13.52 -12.31
N ASP A 301 -1.11 14.29 -12.34
CA ASP A 301 -0.33 14.56 -13.54
C ASP A 301 0.84 13.59 -13.71
N ARG A 302 1.51 13.22 -12.60
CA ARG A 302 2.66 12.30 -12.57
C ARG A 302 2.58 11.37 -11.38
N MET A 303 3.27 10.23 -11.44
CA MET A 303 3.25 9.23 -10.39
C MET A 303 4.63 8.61 -10.16
N LEU A 304 5.08 8.58 -8.91
CA LEU A 304 6.17 7.71 -8.45
C LEU A 304 5.56 6.46 -7.82
N THR A 305 6.01 5.27 -8.20
CA THR A 305 5.55 4.01 -7.60
C THR A 305 6.63 2.93 -7.68
N ASN A 306 6.44 1.80 -6.98
CA ASN A 306 7.29 0.62 -7.12
C ASN A 306 7.00 -0.11 -8.44
N PHE A 307 7.88 -1.06 -8.80
CA PHE A 307 7.56 -2.05 -9.81
C PHE A 307 6.53 -3.05 -9.29
N HIS A 308 5.54 -3.35 -10.14
CA HIS A 308 4.40 -4.23 -9.81
C HIS A 308 4.55 -5.59 -10.50
N THR A 309 3.82 -6.58 -9.99
CA THR A 309 3.86 -7.94 -10.52
C THR A 309 3.00 -8.13 -11.76
N PRO A 310 3.32 -9.15 -12.58
CA PRO A 310 2.42 -9.61 -13.62
C PRO A 310 1.02 -9.89 -13.08
N GLU A 311 0.01 -9.62 -13.91
CA GLU A 311 -1.40 -9.93 -13.64
C GLU A 311 -1.96 -9.34 -12.34
N SER A 312 -1.43 -8.16 -11.92
CA SER A 312 -1.91 -7.43 -10.74
C SER A 312 -2.73 -6.20 -11.11
N THR A 313 -3.66 -5.83 -10.22
CA THR A 313 -4.43 -4.58 -10.35
C THR A 313 -3.54 -3.34 -10.43
N LEU A 314 -2.36 -3.40 -9.80
CA LEU A 314 -1.41 -2.31 -9.79
C LEU A 314 -0.69 -2.16 -11.15
N LEU A 315 -0.34 -3.27 -11.82
CA LEU A 315 0.20 -3.23 -13.18
C LEU A 315 -0.84 -2.69 -14.16
N VAL A 316 -2.11 -3.05 -13.96
CA VAL A 316 -3.23 -2.50 -14.75
C VAL A 316 -3.34 -0.99 -14.54
N LEU A 317 -3.23 -0.49 -13.31
CA LEU A 317 -3.29 0.94 -12.98
C LEU A 317 -2.17 1.73 -13.66
N VAL A 318 -0.91 1.29 -13.53
CA VAL A 318 0.22 2.02 -14.18
C VAL A 318 0.13 1.94 -15.70
N SER A 319 -0.42 0.85 -16.24
CA SER A 319 -0.70 0.71 -17.67
C SER A 319 -1.82 1.65 -18.14
N ALA A 320 -2.83 1.90 -17.30
CA ALA A 320 -3.85 2.90 -17.58
C ALA A 320 -3.26 4.32 -17.57
N PHE A 321 -2.27 4.56 -16.70
CA PHE A 321 -1.66 5.87 -16.54
C PHE A 321 -0.67 6.23 -17.66
N ALA A 322 0.17 5.30 -18.09
CA ALA A 322 1.27 5.58 -19.02
C ALA A 322 1.21 4.79 -20.34
N GLY A 323 0.12 4.02 -20.57
CA GLY A 323 -0.01 3.16 -21.74
C GLY A 323 0.53 1.75 -21.50
N LYS A 324 -0.28 0.74 -21.83
CA LYS A 324 0.06 -0.68 -21.60
C LYS A 324 1.39 -1.08 -22.28
N ASP A 325 1.56 -0.72 -23.55
CA ASP A 325 2.73 -1.15 -24.33
C ASP A 325 4.01 -0.46 -23.81
N HIS A 326 3.93 0.81 -23.41
CA HIS A 326 5.03 1.56 -22.81
C HIS A 326 5.48 0.92 -21.49
N ILE A 327 4.52 0.60 -20.61
CA ILE A 327 4.80 -0.04 -19.32
C ILE A 327 5.41 -1.42 -19.52
N LEU A 328 4.84 -2.26 -20.39
CA LEU A 328 5.37 -3.61 -20.61
C LEU A 328 6.75 -3.60 -21.25
N ALA A 329 7.05 -2.64 -22.13
CA ALA A 329 8.40 -2.45 -22.70
C ALA A 329 9.40 -2.06 -21.61
N ALA A 330 9.06 -1.05 -20.78
CA ALA A 330 9.89 -0.58 -19.67
C ALA A 330 10.12 -1.66 -18.60
N TYR A 331 9.12 -2.50 -18.33
CA TYR A 331 9.23 -3.59 -17.35
C TYR A 331 10.10 -4.74 -17.85
N ARG A 332 10.06 -5.07 -19.17
CA ARG A 332 11.03 -6.01 -19.77
C ARG A 332 12.45 -5.50 -19.65
N HIS A 333 12.68 -4.22 -19.97
CA HIS A 333 13.98 -3.58 -19.75
C HIS A 333 14.41 -3.67 -18.28
N ALA A 334 13.50 -3.39 -17.32
CA ALA A 334 13.81 -3.50 -15.91
C ALA A 334 14.23 -4.92 -15.49
N VAL A 335 13.57 -5.95 -16.03
CA VAL A 335 13.98 -7.36 -15.81
C VAL A 335 15.37 -7.62 -16.40
N GLU A 336 15.63 -7.22 -17.64
CA GLU A 336 16.94 -7.36 -18.31
C GLU A 336 18.05 -6.65 -17.55
N GLN A 337 17.77 -5.45 -17.00
CA GLN A 337 18.70 -4.66 -16.20
C GLN A 337 18.72 -5.07 -14.72
N ARG A 338 18.01 -6.16 -14.37
CA ARG A 338 17.96 -6.69 -13.00
C ARG A 338 17.54 -5.67 -11.95
N TYR A 339 16.48 -4.91 -12.21
CA TYR A 339 15.79 -4.13 -11.20
C TYR A 339 15.12 -5.06 -10.18
N CYS A 340 14.99 -4.58 -8.96
CA CYS A 340 14.26 -5.25 -7.91
C CYS A 340 12.79 -4.85 -7.92
N PHE A 341 11.90 -5.80 -7.67
CA PHE A 341 10.44 -5.64 -7.74
C PHE A 341 9.78 -5.68 -6.36
N PHE A 342 8.54 -5.20 -6.26
CA PHE A 342 7.67 -5.14 -5.08
C PHE A 342 8.07 -4.09 -4.02
N SER A 343 7.59 -4.29 -2.78
CA SER A 343 7.61 -3.29 -1.69
C SER A 343 9.00 -2.78 -1.33
N TYR A 344 9.98 -3.64 -1.33
CA TYR A 344 11.39 -3.32 -1.05
C TYR A 344 12.24 -3.19 -2.32
N GLY A 345 11.59 -3.27 -3.47
CA GLY A 345 12.25 -3.12 -4.76
C GLY A 345 12.53 -1.67 -5.15
N ASP A 346 12.89 -1.51 -6.40
CA ASP A 346 13.21 -0.23 -7.03
C ASP A 346 11.93 0.56 -7.41
N ALA A 347 12.11 1.78 -7.88
CA ALA A 347 11.02 2.71 -8.20
C ALA A 347 10.86 2.96 -9.71
N THR A 348 9.63 3.35 -10.10
CA THR A 348 9.31 3.91 -11.41
C THR A 348 8.73 5.32 -11.24
N PHE A 349 9.11 6.24 -12.12
CA PHE A 349 8.54 7.58 -12.20
C PHE A 349 7.89 7.79 -13.57
N LEU A 350 6.57 7.90 -13.58
CA LEU A 350 5.73 8.08 -14.77
C LEU A 350 5.44 9.57 -14.95
N MET A 351 5.98 10.19 -16.01
CA MET A 351 5.93 11.63 -16.22
C MET A 351 5.44 12.03 -17.62
#